data_cfa32a7b5e899cfbc2b307b6d39632ac
#
_entry.id   cfa32a7b5e899cfbc2b307b6d39632ac
#
_cell.length_a   1.000
_cell.length_b   1.000
_cell.length_c   1.000
_cell.angle_alpha   90.00
_cell.angle_beta   90.00
_cell.angle_gamma   90.00
#
_symmetry.space_group_name_H-M   'P 1'
#
loop_
_entity.id
_entity.type
_entity.pdbx_description
1 polymer ?
#
loop_
_entity_poly.entity_id
_entity_poly.type
_entity_poly.pdbx_seq_one_letter_code
_entity_poly.pdbx_strand_id
1 'polypeptide(L)'
;MRPLFSVLVICFSLAASAATVPDHFETIAKQAETARTQERVPDAIRLYREGTKLRPSWEDGWWYLGSLLYDQDRFPEATAAFQHLFVNTSHRGPAYAFLGLCNFETGKYNDALAQFRAWAGAGWAGTRELRDVAEYHFALLLTRDGRFVESLYLIAPLAQRLGENPELVEAMGLASLRMSYLPENYPPEQRERIWLAGKAALYAAQSPKDFERADEYAARLESRYGTQPEVHYFRGTLYGFEGNRTEAEREYREELKISPNHVPALVALAGSDLEKDDRAEASTLAQRAVAVDSNEAEAHHLLGRIFLANADLHAAAAELEKAKQLAPGNPLIRSHLAMVYSKLGRTQEAKAESDAFLALKNKEEVMESPREKLDEINRESAH
;
A
#
# COMPACT_ATOMS: atom_id res chain seq x y z
N MET A 1 -33.78 71.75 -65.30
CA MET A 1 -32.99 70.53 -65.00
C MET A 1 -32.47 70.65 -63.56
N ARG A 2 -32.98 69.86 -62.65
CA ARG A 2 -32.62 69.88 -61.19
C ARG A 2 -31.52 68.87 -60.95
N PRO A 3 -30.48 69.15 -60.16
CA PRO A 3 -29.57 68.10 -59.63
C PRO A 3 -30.11 67.54 -58.34
N LEU A 4 -30.11 66.22 -58.21
CA LEU A 4 -30.40 65.42 -57.05
C LEU A 4 -29.20 65.45 -56.07
N PHE A 5 -29.44 65.96 -54.88
CA PHE A 5 -28.50 65.74 -53.73
C PHE A 5 -28.84 64.44 -53.02
N SER A 6 -27.92 63.49 -53.09
CA SER A 6 -27.95 62.27 -52.24
C SER A 6 -27.33 62.61 -50.90
N VAL A 7 -28.11 62.56 -49.85
CA VAL A 7 -27.63 62.61 -48.46
C VAL A 7 -27.22 61.19 -48.01
N LEU A 8 -25.93 61.03 -47.84
CA LEU A 8 -25.36 59.77 -47.25
C LEU A 8 -25.50 59.78 -45.71
N VAL A 9 -26.47 59.05 -45.23
CA VAL A 9 -26.61 58.82 -43.78
C VAL A 9 -25.62 57.74 -43.34
N ILE A 10 -24.51 58.15 -42.71
CA ILE A 10 -23.55 57.20 -42.04
C ILE A 10 -24.14 56.82 -40.71
N CYS A 11 -24.73 55.59 -40.59
CA CYS A 11 -25.07 54.99 -39.36
C CYS A 11 -23.80 54.47 -38.68
N PHE A 12 -23.28 55.19 -37.68
CA PHE A 12 -22.32 54.65 -36.74
C PHE A 12 -23.05 53.70 -35.83
N SER A 13 -22.92 52.38 -36.06
CA SER A 13 -23.27 51.36 -35.11
C SER A 13 -22.19 51.33 -34.00
N LEU A 14 -22.45 51.97 -32.87
CA LEU A 14 -21.72 51.67 -31.63
C LEU A 14 -22.03 50.23 -31.24
N ALA A 15 -21.13 49.32 -31.56
CA ALA A 15 -21.09 48.01 -30.91
C ALA A 15 -20.66 48.25 -29.46
N ALA A 16 -21.62 48.45 -28.59
CA ALA A 16 -21.38 48.36 -27.15
C ALA A 16 -20.96 46.91 -26.88
N SER A 17 -19.66 46.70 -26.63
CA SER A 17 -19.17 45.48 -26.03
C SER A 17 -19.85 45.34 -24.67
N ALA A 18 -20.92 44.56 -24.61
CA ALA A 18 -21.54 44.19 -23.34
C ALA A 18 -20.50 43.39 -22.59
N ALA A 19 -19.79 44.02 -21.68
CA ALA A 19 -19.05 43.33 -20.65
C ALA A 19 -20.06 42.42 -19.93
N THR A 20 -20.01 41.12 -20.18
CA THR A 20 -20.84 40.15 -19.50
C THR A 20 -20.53 40.27 -18.01
N VAL A 21 -21.53 40.64 -17.21
CA VAL A 21 -21.42 40.63 -15.76
C VAL A 21 -21.01 39.21 -15.40
N PRO A 22 -19.87 38.99 -14.70
CA PRO A 22 -19.47 37.65 -14.33
C PRO A 22 -20.60 36.97 -13.57
N ASP A 23 -20.88 35.70 -13.90
CA ASP A 23 -21.81 34.89 -13.13
C ASP A 23 -21.40 34.94 -11.66
N HIS A 24 -22.38 35.07 -10.79
CA HIS A 24 -22.14 35.13 -9.32
C HIS A 24 -21.23 33.98 -8.85
N PHE A 25 -21.43 32.79 -9.40
CA PHE A 25 -20.57 31.64 -9.13
C PHE A 25 -19.11 31.92 -9.56
N GLU A 26 -18.86 32.42 -10.78
CA GLU A 26 -17.51 32.69 -11.29
C GLU A 26 -16.79 33.74 -10.41
N THR A 27 -17.53 34.70 -9.88
CA THR A 27 -16.99 35.70 -8.94
C THR A 27 -16.55 35.03 -7.63
N ILE A 28 -17.40 34.17 -7.04
CA ILE A 28 -17.10 33.43 -5.82
C ILE A 28 -15.93 32.48 -6.02
N ALA A 29 -15.90 31.72 -7.14
CA ALA A 29 -14.82 30.79 -7.46
C ALA A 29 -13.45 31.50 -7.54
N LYS A 30 -13.41 32.65 -8.23
CA LYS A 30 -12.19 33.48 -8.33
C LYS A 30 -11.75 34.04 -6.99
N GLN A 31 -12.70 34.49 -6.17
CA GLN A 31 -12.41 34.98 -4.79
C GLN A 31 -11.90 33.85 -3.90
N ALA A 32 -12.48 32.66 -4.01
CA ALA A 32 -12.04 31.47 -3.27
C ALA A 32 -10.59 31.11 -3.59
N GLU A 33 -10.27 31.04 -4.88
CA GLU A 33 -8.90 30.79 -5.37
C GLU A 33 -7.93 31.89 -4.89
N THR A 34 -8.32 33.16 -4.99
CA THR A 34 -7.51 34.28 -4.49
C THR A 34 -7.27 34.18 -2.97
N ALA A 35 -8.31 33.83 -2.21
CA ALA A 35 -8.17 33.66 -0.77
C ALA A 35 -7.24 32.49 -0.41
N ARG A 36 -7.32 31.38 -1.17
CA ARG A 36 -6.45 30.19 -1.00
C ARG A 36 -4.99 30.54 -1.31
N THR A 37 -4.71 31.16 -2.42
CA THR A 37 -3.34 31.54 -2.84
C THR A 37 -2.71 32.62 -1.95
N GLN A 38 -3.53 33.41 -1.26
CA GLN A 38 -3.10 34.38 -0.26
C GLN A 38 -3.10 33.82 1.18
N GLU A 39 -3.23 32.50 1.33
CA GLU A 39 -3.25 31.80 2.63
C GLU A 39 -4.31 32.30 3.62
N ARG A 40 -5.36 32.96 3.10
CA ARG A 40 -6.52 33.42 3.92
C ARG A 40 -7.49 32.25 4.12
N VAL A 41 -7.03 31.22 4.86
CA VAL A 41 -7.70 29.92 5.01
C VAL A 41 -9.17 30.02 5.44
N PRO A 42 -9.56 30.82 6.48
CA PRO A 42 -10.96 30.93 6.86
C PRO A 42 -11.86 31.51 5.74
N ASP A 43 -11.37 32.51 5.00
CA ASP A 43 -12.09 33.09 3.87
C ASP A 43 -12.21 32.09 2.72
N ALA A 44 -11.12 31.38 2.41
CA ALA A 44 -11.12 30.36 1.37
C ALA A 44 -12.16 29.27 1.67
N ILE A 45 -12.16 28.70 2.87
CA ILE A 45 -13.15 27.69 3.29
C ILE A 45 -14.58 28.22 3.14
N ARG A 46 -14.85 29.47 3.55
CA ARG A 46 -16.18 30.08 3.44
C ARG A 46 -16.60 30.20 1.98
N LEU A 47 -15.71 30.72 1.14
CA LEU A 47 -15.99 30.96 -0.29
C LEU A 47 -16.11 29.64 -1.09
N TYR A 48 -15.25 28.66 -0.85
CA TYR A 48 -15.42 27.33 -1.46
C TYR A 48 -16.72 26.66 -1.05
N ARG A 49 -17.12 26.77 0.23
CA ARG A 49 -18.42 26.26 0.71
C ARG A 49 -19.61 26.99 0.07
N GLU A 50 -19.51 28.29 -0.19
CA GLU A 50 -20.52 29.06 -0.92
C GLU A 50 -20.58 28.63 -2.38
N GLY A 51 -19.44 28.54 -3.07
CA GLY A 51 -19.34 28.13 -4.46
C GLY A 51 -19.87 26.73 -4.72
N THR A 52 -19.54 25.75 -3.84
CA THR A 52 -20.04 24.38 -3.95
C THR A 52 -21.55 24.27 -3.71
N LYS A 53 -22.16 25.16 -2.94
CA LYS A 53 -23.63 25.27 -2.83
C LYS A 53 -24.27 25.82 -4.08
N LEU A 54 -23.64 26.83 -4.72
CA LEU A 54 -24.12 27.42 -5.97
C LEU A 54 -23.98 26.45 -7.15
N ARG A 55 -22.88 25.69 -7.20
CA ARG A 55 -22.59 24.72 -8.24
C ARG A 55 -22.09 23.40 -7.61
N PRO A 56 -23.00 22.49 -7.21
CA PRO A 56 -22.62 21.22 -6.59
C PRO A 56 -21.74 20.31 -7.46
N SER A 57 -21.69 20.53 -8.78
CA SER A 57 -20.80 19.83 -9.72
C SER A 57 -19.40 20.43 -9.83
N TRP A 58 -19.07 21.43 -9.01
CA TRP A 58 -17.74 22.06 -9.03
C TRP A 58 -16.72 21.19 -8.29
N GLU A 59 -16.03 20.30 -9.05
CA GLU A 59 -15.06 19.35 -8.53
C GLU A 59 -13.90 20.00 -7.79
N ASP A 60 -13.26 21.02 -8.40
CA ASP A 60 -12.15 21.74 -7.78
C ASP A 60 -12.58 22.43 -6.48
N GLY A 61 -13.82 22.90 -6.43
CA GLY A 61 -14.38 23.49 -5.21
C GLY A 61 -14.47 22.52 -4.05
N TRP A 62 -14.95 21.31 -4.30
CA TRP A 62 -14.98 20.24 -3.30
C TRP A 62 -13.58 19.76 -2.92
N TRP A 63 -12.68 19.66 -3.92
CA TRP A 63 -11.29 19.28 -3.69
C TRP A 63 -10.57 20.23 -2.75
N TYR A 64 -10.56 21.54 -3.07
CA TYR A 64 -9.89 22.54 -2.23
C TYR A 64 -10.59 22.75 -0.89
N LEU A 65 -11.92 22.66 -0.84
CA LEU A 65 -12.65 22.70 0.44
C LEU A 65 -12.21 21.53 1.35
N GLY A 66 -12.19 20.32 0.82
CA GLY A 66 -11.77 19.13 1.54
C GLY A 66 -10.33 19.23 2.04
N SER A 67 -9.40 19.64 1.18
CA SER A 67 -7.97 19.79 1.52
C SER A 67 -7.77 20.84 2.63
N LEU A 68 -8.37 22.03 2.50
CA LEU A 68 -8.26 23.07 3.50
C LEU A 68 -8.90 22.68 4.85
N LEU A 69 -9.97 21.89 4.83
CA LEU A 69 -10.59 21.38 6.05
C LEU A 69 -9.72 20.30 6.71
N TYR A 70 -9.07 19.46 5.90
CA TYR A 70 -8.09 18.47 6.38
C TYR A 70 -6.91 19.15 7.08
N ASP A 71 -6.32 20.18 6.45
CA ASP A 71 -5.20 20.96 7.01
C ASP A 71 -5.57 21.72 8.30
N GLN A 72 -6.86 21.85 8.62
CA GLN A 72 -7.37 22.44 9.86
C GLN A 72 -7.89 21.39 10.85
N ASP A 73 -7.53 20.13 10.71
CA ASP A 73 -7.95 18.99 11.54
C ASP A 73 -9.49 18.82 11.61
N ARG A 74 -10.21 19.37 10.63
CA ARG A 74 -11.67 19.29 10.53
C ARG A 74 -12.10 18.05 9.74
N PHE A 75 -11.59 16.90 10.15
CA PHE A 75 -11.68 15.62 9.43
C PHE A 75 -13.12 15.20 9.06
N PRO A 76 -14.15 15.35 9.93
CA PRO A 76 -15.52 15.00 9.54
C PRO A 76 -16.06 15.86 8.40
N GLU A 77 -15.71 17.14 8.35
CA GLU A 77 -16.15 18.05 7.29
C GLU A 77 -15.34 17.84 6.00
N ALA A 78 -14.03 17.56 6.13
CA ALA A 78 -13.18 17.16 5.01
C ALA A 78 -13.72 15.88 4.36
N THR A 79 -14.08 14.86 5.16
CA THR A 79 -14.71 13.62 4.69
C THR A 79 -15.97 13.93 3.87
N ALA A 80 -16.85 14.78 4.36
CA ALA A 80 -18.07 15.15 3.65
C ALA A 80 -17.76 15.83 2.29
N ALA A 81 -16.75 16.71 2.24
CA ALA A 81 -16.33 17.37 1.00
C ALA A 81 -15.75 16.38 -0.01
N PHE A 82 -14.82 15.49 0.41
CA PHE A 82 -14.21 14.51 -0.49
C PHE A 82 -15.21 13.48 -1.02
N GLN A 83 -16.28 13.15 -0.28
CA GLN A 83 -17.32 12.24 -0.75
C GLN A 83 -18.03 12.72 -2.02
N HIS A 84 -18.09 14.03 -2.28
CA HIS A 84 -18.63 14.57 -3.54
C HIS A 84 -17.78 14.26 -4.77
N LEU A 85 -16.52 13.83 -4.60
CA LEU A 85 -15.58 13.56 -5.69
C LEU A 85 -15.65 12.12 -6.24
N PHE A 86 -16.60 11.28 -5.80
CA PHE A 86 -16.69 9.90 -6.28
C PHE A 86 -17.45 9.70 -7.57
N VAL A 87 -18.11 10.72 -8.08
CA VAL A 87 -18.92 10.63 -9.29
C VAL A 87 -18.12 11.13 -10.47
N ASN A 88 -17.39 10.23 -11.16
CA ASN A 88 -16.69 10.49 -12.45
C ASN A 88 -15.74 11.69 -12.48
N THR A 89 -14.94 11.89 -11.43
CA THR A 89 -14.02 13.02 -11.35
C THR A 89 -12.55 12.60 -11.50
N SER A 90 -11.69 13.53 -11.98
CA SER A 90 -10.23 13.35 -12.03
C SER A 90 -9.61 13.27 -10.64
N HIS A 91 -10.28 13.80 -9.60
CA HIS A 91 -9.83 13.80 -8.21
C HIS A 91 -10.20 12.52 -7.44
N ARG A 92 -10.91 11.58 -8.06
CA ARG A 92 -11.39 10.36 -7.38
C ARG A 92 -10.26 9.56 -6.72
N GLY A 93 -9.16 9.37 -7.42
CA GLY A 93 -8.02 8.64 -6.88
C GLY A 93 -7.45 9.29 -5.62
N PRO A 94 -6.98 10.56 -5.68
CA PRO A 94 -6.48 11.27 -4.51
C PRO A 94 -7.51 11.44 -3.38
N ALA A 95 -8.82 11.54 -3.71
CA ALA A 95 -9.88 11.62 -2.70
C ALA A 95 -9.96 10.37 -1.83
N TYR A 96 -9.70 9.17 -2.39
CA TYR A 96 -9.59 7.94 -1.58
C TYR A 96 -8.47 8.03 -0.54
N ALA A 97 -7.30 8.59 -0.89
CA ALA A 97 -6.19 8.76 0.05
C ALA A 97 -6.60 9.69 1.21
N PHE A 98 -7.16 10.86 0.91
CA PHE A 98 -7.61 11.80 1.94
C PHE A 98 -8.73 11.23 2.83
N LEU A 99 -9.66 10.46 2.26
CA LEU A 99 -10.69 9.78 3.05
C LEU A 99 -10.10 8.72 3.97
N GLY A 100 -9.09 7.98 3.48
CA GLY A 100 -8.32 7.07 4.30
C GLY A 100 -7.69 7.78 5.49
N LEU A 101 -7.02 8.91 5.25
CA LEU A 101 -6.40 9.75 6.28
C LEU A 101 -7.44 10.30 7.26
N CYS A 102 -8.52 10.92 6.79
CA CYS A 102 -9.58 11.44 7.66
C CYS A 102 -10.21 10.35 8.55
N ASN A 103 -10.41 9.15 7.98
CA ASN A 103 -10.94 8.01 8.74
C ASN A 103 -9.92 7.49 9.76
N PHE A 104 -8.63 7.53 9.44
CA PHE A 104 -7.56 7.17 10.36
C PHE A 104 -7.56 8.11 11.56
N GLU A 105 -7.52 9.43 11.34
CA GLU A 105 -7.51 10.47 12.38
C GLU A 105 -8.76 10.43 13.27
N THR A 106 -9.89 9.98 12.73
CA THR A 106 -11.13 9.81 13.50
C THR A 106 -11.31 8.42 14.12
N GLY A 107 -10.28 7.57 14.09
CA GLY A 107 -10.28 6.21 14.67
C GLY A 107 -11.15 5.19 13.93
N LYS A 108 -11.64 5.52 12.74
CA LYS A 108 -12.43 4.63 11.88
C LYS A 108 -11.53 3.73 11.02
N TYR A 109 -10.68 2.95 11.68
CA TYR A 109 -9.59 2.23 11.06
C TYR A 109 -10.01 1.24 9.95
N ASN A 110 -11.17 0.59 10.09
CA ASN A 110 -11.67 -0.34 9.07
C ASN A 110 -12.11 0.40 7.80
N ASP A 111 -12.76 1.57 7.95
CA ASP A 111 -13.13 2.43 6.84
C ASP A 111 -11.87 3.02 6.17
N ALA A 112 -10.90 3.45 6.97
CA ALA A 112 -9.60 3.93 6.47
C ALA A 112 -8.88 2.87 5.63
N LEU A 113 -8.81 1.63 6.13
CA LEU A 113 -8.19 0.51 5.41
C LEU A 113 -8.92 0.23 4.08
N ALA A 114 -10.25 0.27 4.05
CA ALA A 114 -11.03 0.11 2.83
C ALA A 114 -10.75 1.25 1.82
N GLN A 115 -10.62 2.49 2.27
CA GLN A 115 -10.30 3.64 1.41
C GLN A 115 -8.87 3.54 0.84
N PHE A 116 -7.88 3.17 1.64
CA PHE A 116 -6.52 2.97 1.15
C PHE A 116 -6.41 1.82 0.14
N ARG A 117 -7.14 0.72 0.34
CA ARG A 117 -7.24 -0.36 -0.67
C ARG A 117 -7.86 0.14 -1.98
N ALA A 118 -8.92 0.95 -1.90
CA ALA A 118 -9.52 1.56 -3.09
C ALA A 118 -8.55 2.54 -3.78
N TRP A 119 -7.76 3.31 -3.00
CA TRP A 119 -6.72 4.18 -3.51
C TRP A 119 -5.61 3.40 -4.25
N ALA A 120 -5.11 2.32 -3.65
CA ALA A 120 -4.16 1.42 -4.30
C ALA A 120 -4.71 0.84 -5.61
N GLY A 121 -5.98 0.40 -5.61
CA GLY A 121 -6.69 -0.06 -6.80
C GLY A 121 -6.90 1.00 -7.88
N ALA A 122 -6.87 2.30 -7.51
CA ALA A 122 -6.91 3.44 -8.42
C ALA A 122 -5.50 3.90 -8.91
N GLY A 123 -4.45 3.12 -8.65
CA GLY A 123 -3.09 3.38 -9.15
C GLY A 123 -2.30 4.41 -8.32
N TRP A 124 -2.56 4.54 -7.02
CA TRP A 124 -1.78 5.40 -6.10
C TRP A 124 -1.77 6.88 -6.51
N ALA A 125 -2.89 7.38 -7.02
CA ALA A 125 -3.00 8.74 -7.54
C ALA A 125 -2.81 9.79 -6.44
N GLY A 126 -2.10 10.88 -6.77
CA GLY A 126 -1.85 12.03 -5.88
C GLY A 126 -0.46 12.61 -6.05
N THR A 127 -0.18 13.72 -5.35
CA THR A 127 1.18 14.27 -5.25
C THR A 127 2.08 13.30 -4.48
N ARG A 128 3.39 13.50 -4.56
CA ARG A 128 4.35 12.67 -3.84
C ARG A 128 4.13 12.72 -2.33
N GLU A 129 3.93 13.90 -1.81
CA GLU A 129 3.71 14.15 -0.38
C GLU A 129 2.45 13.42 0.13
N LEU A 130 1.34 13.54 -0.60
CA LEU A 130 0.12 12.81 -0.25
C LEU A 130 0.33 11.30 -0.28
N ARG A 131 1.07 10.80 -1.28
CA ARG A 131 1.38 9.37 -1.37
C ARG A 131 2.22 8.90 -0.20
N ASP A 132 3.28 9.62 0.15
CA ASP A 132 4.17 9.24 1.26
C ASP A 132 3.40 9.16 2.59
N VAL A 133 2.54 10.15 2.87
CA VAL A 133 1.69 10.15 4.06
C VAL A 133 0.65 9.03 4.03
N ALA A 134 -0.02 8.83 2.90
CA ALA A 134 -1.05 7.80 2.78
C ALA A 134 -0.46 6.37 2.80
N GLU A 135 0.71 6.14 2.16
CA GLU A 135 1.44 4.85 2.23
C GLU A 135 1.84 4.52 3.67
N TYR A 136 2.33 5.51 4.44
CA TYR A 136 2.67 5.31 5.85
C TYR A 136 1.46 4.88 6.67
N HIS A 137 0.35 5.62 6.61
CA HIS A 137 -0.86 5.28 7.38
C HIS A 137 -1.50 3.97 6.92
N PHE A 138 -1.43 3.67 5.62
CA PHE A 138 -1.88 2.37 5.11
C PHE A 138 -1.04 1.22 5.67
N ALA A 139 0.29 1.37 5.70
CA ALA A 139 1.18 0.37 6.28
C ALA A 139 0.90 0.16 7.78
N LEU A 140 0.65 1.23 8.55
CA LEU A 140 0.24 1.11 9.96
C LEU A 140 -1.04 0.29 10.13
N LEU A 141 -2.04 0.53 9.27
CA LEU A 141 -3.30 -0.22 9.32
C LEU A 141 -3.13 -1.68 8.90
N LEU A 142 -2.25 -1.97 7.95
CA LEU A 142 -1.89 -3.35 7.59
C LEU A 142 -1.21 -4.06 8.75
N THR A 143 -0.29 -3.39 9.46
CA THR A 143 0.34 -3.94 10.68
C THR A 143 -0.70 -4.24 11.75
N ARG A 144 -1.61 -3.31 12.01
CA ARG A 144 -2.71 -3.49 12.96
C ARG A 144 -3.64 -4.65 12.58
N ASP A 145 -3.86 -4.87 11.29
CA ASP A 145 -4.69 -5.96 10.72
C ASP A 145 -3.94 -7.32 10.66
N GLY A 146 -2.68 -7.39 11.14
CA GLY A 146 -1.85 -8.59 11.11
C GLY A 146 -1.20 -8.89 9.75
N ARG A 147 -1.29 -7.98 8.79
CA ARG A 147 -0.74 -8.11 7.42
C ARG A 147 0.68 -7.53 7.36
N PHE A 148 1.57 -8.10 8.15
CA PHE A 148 2.91 -7.56 8.41
C PHE A 148 3.79 -7.49 7.14
N VAL A 149 3.76 -8.51 6.31
CA VAL A 149 4.54 -8.59 5.07
C VAL A 149 4.12 -7.48 4.11
N GLU A 150 2.82 -7.26 3.92
CA GLU A 150 2.29 -6.20 3.07
C GLU A 150 2.61 -4.81 3.61
N SER A 151 2.57 -4.65 4.94
CA SER A 151 3.02 -3.42 5.59
C SER A 151 4.48 -3.13 5.26
N LEU A 152 5.38 -4.11 5.38
CA LEU A 152 6.80 -3.97 5.06
C LEU A 152 7.03 -3.67 3.57
N TYR A 153 6.23 -4.21 2.65
CA TYR A 153 6.30 -3.86 1.23
C TYR A 153 5.96 -2.40 0.93
N LEU A 154 5.13 -1.76 1.75
CA LEU A 154 4.84 -0.33 1.61
C LEU A 154 5.89 0.54 2.30
N ILE A 155 6.29 0.17 3.52
CA ILE A 155 7.10 1.05 4.36
C ILE A 155 8.60 0.99 4.02
N ALA A 156 9.12 -0.13 3.52
CA ALA A 156 10.53 -0.24 3.17
C ALA A 156 10.94 0.69 2.00
N PRO A 157 10.21 0.78 0.88
CA PRO A 157 10.48 1.78 -0.16
C PRO A 157 10.34 3.22 0.34
N LEU A 158 9.38 3.48 1.25
CA LEU A 158 9.20 4.79 1.87
C LEU A 158 10.43 5.16 2.70
N ALA A 159 10.95 4.23 3.50
CA ALA A 159 12.16 4.40 4.29
C ALA A 159 13.42 4.61 3.43
N GLN A 160 13.52 3.97 2.26
CA GLN A 160 14.60 4.24 1.30
C GLN A 160 14.58 5.67 0.77
N ARG A 161 13.39 6.24 0.54
CA ARG A 161 13.23 7.60 0.01
C ARG A 161 13.43 8.68 1.06
N LEU A 162 12.86 8.48 2.25
CA LEU A 162 12.82 9.50 3.31
C LEU A 162 14.00 9.39 4.27
N GLY A 163 14.76 8.28 4.19
CA GLY A 163 15.86 8.02 5.09
C GLY A 163 15.43 7.62 6.50
N GLU A 164 16.35 7.80 7.46
CA GLU A 164 16.10 7.49 8.85
C GLU A 164 15.15 8.50 9.49
N ASN A 165 13.96 8.03 9.84
CA ASN A 165 12.90 8.79 10.51
C ASN A 165 12.38 7.94 11.68
N PRO A 166 12.22 8.50 12.91
CA PRO A 166 11.76 7.75 14.07
C PRO A 166 10.42 7.03 13.88
N GLU A 167 9.49 7.66 13.17
CA GLU A 167 8.16 7.09 12.90
C GLU A 167 8.25 5.88 11.97
N LEU A 168 9.10 5.95 10.95
CA LEU A 168 9.35 4.81 10.05
C LEU A 168 10.07 3.67 10.77
N VAL A 169 11.05 3.98 11.62
CA VAL A 169 11.74 2.98 12.45
C VAL A 169 10.75 2.26 13.35
N GLU A 170 9.86 2.99 14.03
CA GLU A 170 8.84 2.40 14.90
C GLU A 170 7.86 1.51 14.12
N ALA A 171 7.34 2.00 13.00
CA ALA A 171 6.43 1.25 12.15
C ALA A 171 7.07 -0.02 11.57
N MET A 172 8.32 0.06 11.11
CA MET A 172 9.09 -1.10 10.65
C MET A 172 9.32 -2.11 11.78
N GLY A 173 9.61 -1.64 12.99
CA GLY A 173 9.80 -2.50 14.16
C GLY A 173 8.54 -3.25 14.55
N LEU A 174 7.40 -2.57 14.58
CA LEU A 174 6.08 -3.18 14.81
C LEU A 174 5.77 -4.27 13.78
N ALA A 175 5.94 -3.97 12.50
CA ALA A 175 5.67 -4.92 11.42
C ALA A 175 6.65 -6.11 11.45
N SER A 176 7.95 -5.85 11.68
CA SER A 176 8.99 -6.89 11.72
C SER A 176 8.85 -7.87 12.90
N LEU A 177 8.42 -7.37 14.05
CA LEU A 177 8.10 -8.18 15.24
C LEU A 177 6.65 -8.67 15.26
N ARG A 178 5.92 -8.53 14.18
CA ARG A 178 4.53 -8.99 13.99
C ARG A 178 3.60 -8.52 15.13
N MET A 179 3.80 -7.30 15.59
CA MET A 179 3.05 -6.68 16.69
C MET A 179 1.90 -5.83 16.11
N SER A 180 0.67 -6.31 16.28
CA SER A 180 -0.56 -5.67 15.76
C SER A 180 -0.97 -4.41 16.55
N TYR A 181 -0.02 -3.50 16.77
CA TYR A 181 -0.26 -2.21 17.40
C TYR A 181 -0.16 -1.06 16.40
N LEU A 182 -0.78 0.05 16.71
CA LEU A 182 -0.41 1.35 16.15
C LEU A 182 0.70 1.98 17.02
N PRO A 183 1.50 2.91 16.45
CA PRO A 183 2.43 3.71 17.24
C PRO A 183 1.76 4.29 18.50
N GLU A 184 2.50 4.39 19.59
CA GLU A 184 2.04 4.88 20.91
C GLU A 184 0.99 4.02 21.63
N ASN A 185 0.39 3.02 20.96
CA ASN A 185 -0.65 2.16 21.56
C ASN A 185 -0.11 0.81 22.07
N TYR A 186 1.20 0.61 22.12
CA TYR A 186 1.84 -0.56 22.68
C TYR A 186 2.38 -0.29 24.10
N PRO A 187 2.59 -1.34 24.93
CA PRO A 187 3.18 -1.20 26.27
C PRO A 187 4.55 -0.52 26.21
N PRO A 188 4.84 0.50 27.05
CA PRO A 188 6.08 1.28 27.00
C PRO A 188 7.37 0.44 27.09
N GLU A 189 7.32 -0.70 27.77
CA GLU A 189 8.44 -1.66 27.89
C GLU A 189 8.83 -2.30 26.57
N GLN A 190 7.96 -2.28 25.54
CA GLN A 190 8.24 -2.79 24.22
C GLN A 190 9.02 -1.78 23.33
N ARG A 191 9.10 -0.53 23.74
CA ARG A 191 9.67 0.55 22.92
C ARG A 191 11.08 0.24 22.43
N GLU A 192 11.99 -0.18 23.32
CA GLU A 192 13.37 -0.49 22.93
C GLU A 192 13.43 -1.68 21.97
N ARG A 193 12.62 -2.73 22.23
CA ARG A 193 12.54 -3.91 21.38
C ARG A 193 12.07 -3.55 19.98
N ILE A 194 10.99 -2.77 19.86
CA ILE A 194 10.44 -2.27 18.59
C ILE A 194 11.49 -1.41 17.89
N TRP A 195 12.13 -0.50 18.60
CA TRP A 195 13.13 0.39 18.03
C TRP A 195 14.35 -0.37 17.47
N LEU A 196 14.87 -1.38 18.21
CA LEU A 196 16.00 -2.20 17.76
C LEU A 196 15.64 -2.99 16.49
N ALA A 197 14.47 -3.63 16.46
CA ALA A 197 13.98 -4.33 15.27
C ALA A 197 13.78 -3.39 14.08
N GLY A 198 13.19 -2.22 14.32
CA GLY A 198 12.98 -1.21 13.29
C GLY A 198 14.26 -0.67 12.69
N LYS A 199 15.28 -0.44 13.51
CA LYS A 199 16.63 -0.04 13.03
C LYS A 199 17.27 -1.13 12.18
N ALA A 200 17.22 -2.38 12.61
CA ALA A 200 17.75 -3.48 11.83
C ALA A 200 17.02 -3.63 10.48
N ALA A 201 15.68 -3.57 10.50
CA ALA A 201 14.87 -3.63 9.27
C ALA A 201 15.13 -2.45 8.34
N LEU A 202 15.30 -1.23 8.88
CA LEU A 202 15.62 -0.03 8.11
C LEU A 202 16.93 -0.19 7.34
N TYR A 203 18.01 -0.60 8.01
CA TYR A 203 19.32 -0.75 7.37
C TYR A 203 19.33 -1.90 6.36
N ALA A 204 18.63 -2.99 6.62
CA ALA A 204 18.47 -4.09 5.67
C ALA A 204 17.65 -3.68 4.42
N ALA A 205 16.77 -2.69 4.55
CA ALA A 205 15.96 -2.15 3.45
C ALA A 205 16.63 -1.04 2.65
N GLN A 206 17.73 -0.44 3.12
CA GLN A 206 18.42 0.67 2.43
C GLN A 206 18.99 0.25 1.05
N SER A 207 19.28 1.25 0.21
CA SER A 207 19.95 1.04 -1.08
C SER A 207 21.18 1.96 -1.17
N PRO A 208 22.43 1.40 -1.15
CA PRO A 208 22.74 -0.03 -0.99
C PRO A 208 22.39 -0.56 0.40
N LYS A 209 22.11 -1.86 0.48
CA LYS A 209 21.79 -2.53 1.75
C LYS A 209 22.96 -2.47 2.71
N ASP A 210 22.68 -2.13 3.97
CA ASP A 210 23.67 -2.05 5.04
C ASP A 210 23.44 -3.19 6.04
N PHE A 211 23.81 -4.39 5.64
CA PHE A 211 23.65 -5.57 6.47
C PHE A 211 24.54 -5.56 7.72
N GLU A 212 25.68 -4.88 7.71
CA GLU A 212 26.56 -4.76 8.88
C GLU A 212 25.84 -4.05 10.03
N ARG A 213 25.26 -2.88 9.75
CA ARG A 213 24.45 -2.16 10.76
C ARG A 213 23.15 -2.88 11.09
N ALA A 214 22.53 -3.54 10.12
CA ALA A 214 21.33 -4.34 10.39
C ALA A 214 21.63 -5.45 11.40
N ASP A 215 22.73 -6.20 11.22
CA ASP A 215 23.16 -7.25 12.14
C ASP A 215 23.54 -6.72 13.51
N GLU A 216 24.21 -5.54 13.60
CA GLU A 216 24.51 -4.91 14.89
C GLU A 216 23.24 -4.69 15.73
N TYR A 217 22.19 -4.12 15.15
CA TYR A 217 20.92 -3.90 15.85
C TYR A 217 20.17 -5.19 16.13
N ALA A 218 20.19 -6.15 15.20
CA ALA A 218 19.57 -7.47 15.39
C ALA A 218 20.26 -8.29 16.49
N ALA A 219 21.60 -8.23 16.57
CA ALA A 219 22.36 -8.87 17.65
C ALA A 219 22.05 -8.26 19.02
N ARG A 220 21.90 -6.94 19.10
CA ARG A 220 21.46 -6.27 20.33
C ARG A 220 20.04 -6.64 20.72
N LEU A 221 19.14 -6.76 19.74
CA LEU A 221 17.78 -7.22 19.96
C LEU A 221 17.77 -8.64 20.54
N GLU A 222 18.49 -9.57 19.90
CA GLU A 222 18.59 -10.95 20.36
C GLU A 222 19.21 -11.06 21.76
N SER A 223 20.32 -10.36 22.01
CA SER A 223 20.99 -10.38 23.32
C SER A 223 20.08 -9.99 24.47
N ARG A 224 19.12 -9.07 24.24
CA ARG A 224 18.23 -8.55 25.28
C ARG A 224 16.88 -9.25 25.34
N TYR A 225 16.38 -9.69 24.17
CA TYR A 225 15.01 -10.15 23.99
C TYR A 225 14.91 -11.50 23.30
N GLY A 226 16.01 -12.24 23.12
CA GLY A 226 16.05 -13.52 22.39
C GLY A 226 15.17 -14.62 22.97
N THR A 227 14.71 -14.50 24.24
CA THR A 227 13.75 -15.44 24.81
C THR A 227 12.29 -15.08 24.54
N GLN A 228 12.04 -13.96 23.85
CA GLN A 228 10.69 -13.52 23.51
C GLN A 228 10.31 -13.94 22.09
N PRO A 229 9.03 -14.25 21.84
CA PRO A 229 8.53 -14.57 20.50
C PRO A 229 8.90 -13.52 19.44
N GLU A 230 8.98 -13.93 18.19
CA GLU A 230 9.26 -13.12 17.00
C GLU A 230 10.72 -12.66 16.84
N VAL A 231 11.55 -12.70 17.87
CA VAL A 231 12.93 -12.19 17.79
C VAL A 231 13.80 -13.06 16.89
N HIS A 232 13.76 -14.36 17.10
CA HIS A 232 14.51 -15.31 16.27
C HIS A 232 13.89 -15.41 14.86
N TYR A 233 12.57 -15.35 14.73
CA TYR A 233 11.93 -15.32 13.42
C TYR A 233 12.39 -14.10 12.61
N PHE A 234 12.38 -12.91 13.21
CA PHE A 234 12.87 -11.69 12.56
C PHE A 234 14.35 -11.81 12.16
N ARG A 235 15.20 -12.32 13.06
CA ARG A 235 16.62 -12.53 12.77
C ARG A 235 16.83 -13.53 11.62
N GLY A 236 16.09 -14.61 11.60
CA GLY A 236 16.09 -15.58 10.50
C GLY A 236 15.67 -14.95 9.17
N THR A 237 14.70 -14.04 9.20
CA THR A 237 14.26 -13.28 8.01
C THR A 237 15.38 -12.38 7.48
N LEU A 238 16.13 -11.70 8.36
CA LEU A 238 17.29 -10.89 7.96
C LEU A 238 18.36 -11.74 7.29
N TYR A 239 18.75 -12.88 7.88
CA TYR A 239 19.69 -13.80 7.26
C TYR A 239 19.20 -14.33 5.90
N GLY A 240 17.89 -14.54 5.76
CA GLY A 240 17.29 -14.88 4.47
C GLY A 240 17.50 -13.80 3.41
N PHE A 241 17.36 -12.53 3.75
CA PHE A 241 17.63 -11.38 2.87
C PHE A 241 19.12 -11.23 2.51
N GLU A 242 20.02 -11.66 3.39
CA GLU A 242 21.45 -11.73 3.13
C GLU A 242 21.85 -12.93 2.25
N GLY A 243 20.94 -13.88 2.04
CA GLY A 243 21.21 -15.15 1.36
C GLY A 243 21.86 -16.21 2.26
N ASN A 244 21.97 -15.96 3.56
CA ASN A 244 22.56 -16.87 4.54
C ASN A 244 21.51 -17.87 5.07
N ARG A 245 21.18 -18.85 4.23
CA ARG A 245 20.10 -19.82 4.49
C ARG A 245 20.35 -20.67 5.73
N THR A 246 21.59 -21.04 6.01
CA THR A 246 21.93 -21.90 7.14
C THR A 246 21.63 -21.22 8.45
N GLU A 247 22.02 -19.96 8.58
CA GLU A 247 21.74 -19.18 9.79
C GLU A 247 20.24 -18.87 9.89
N ALA A 248 19.56 -18.53 8.77
CA ALA A 248 18.11 -18.31 8.75
C ALA A 248 17.35 -19.53 9.32
N GLU A 249 17.68 -20.75 8.85
CA GLU A 249 17.06 -21.97 9.35
C GLU A 249 17.36 -22.23 10.83
N ARG A 250 18.58 -21.95 11.28
CA ARG A 250 18.92 -22.05 12.70
C ARG A 250 18.01 -21.15 13.53
N GLU A 251 17.87 -19.90 13.15
CA GLU A 251 17.04 -18.92 13.84
C GLU A 251 15.55 -19.32 13.83
N TYR A 252 15.01 -19.79 12.70
CA TYR A 252 13.62 -20.28 12.67
C TYR A 252 13.41 -21.50 13.61
N ARG A 253 14.41 -22.38 13.76
CA ARG A 253 14.32 -23.48 14.74
C ARG A 253 14.39 -22.98 16.18
N GLU A 254 15.18 -21.94 16.48
CA GLU A 254 15.18 -21.30 17.80
C GLU A 254 13.81 -20.66 18.10
N GLU A 255 13.19 -19.98 17.12
CA GLU A 255 11.82 -19.45 17.28
C GLU A 255 10.82 -20.56 17.62
N LEU A 256 10.91 -21.72 16.96
CA LEU A 256 10.02 -22.85 17.24
C LEU A 256 10.23 -23.50 18.60
N LYS A 257 11.37 -23.27 19.29
CA LYS A 257 11.55 -23.67 20.69
C LYS A 257 10.78 -22.77 21.65
N ILE A 258 10.67 -21.48 21.31
CA ILE A 258 9.94 -20.46 22.08
C ILE A 258 8.44 -20.53 21.77
N SER A 259 8.13 -20.57 20.47
CA SER A 259 6.79 -20.56 19.92
C SER A 259 6.56 -21.78 19.00
N PRO A 260 6.25 -22.97 19.57
CA PRO A 260 6.17 -24.21 18.78
C PRO A 260 5.16 -24.16 17.62
N ASN A 261 4.16 -23.32 17.73
CA ASN A 261 3.11 -23.13 16.72
C ASN A 261 3.29 -21.85 15.89
N HIS A 262 4.51 -21.34 15.77
CA HIS A 262 4.79 -20.14 14.98
C HIS A 262 4.68 -20.45 13.47
N VAL A 263 3.51 -20.19 12.87
CA VAL A 263 3.18 -20.56 11.50
C VAL A 263 4.20 -20.04 10.47
N PRO A 264 4.65 -18.76 10.50
CA PRO A 264 5.64 -18.28 9.55
C PRO A 264 6.99 -19.01 9.62
N ALA A 265 7.45 -19.41 10.81
CA ALA A 265 8.69 -20.17 10.94
C ALA A 265 8.54 -21.61 10.43
N LEU A 266 7.38 -22.24 10.67
CA LEU A 266 7.05 -23.55 10.10
C LEU A 266 7.04 -23.51 8.56
N VAL A 267 6.42 -22.49 7.98
CA VAL A 267 6.35 -22.27 6.53
C VAL A 267 7.75 -22.02 5.94
N ALA A 268 8.55 -21.16 6.58
CA ALA A 268 9.91 -20.86 6.12
C ALA A 268 10.82 -22.11 6.11
N LEU A 269 10.78 -22.90 7.17
CA LEU A 269 11.53 -24.15 7.25
C LEU A 269 11.04 -25.18 6.24
N ALA A 270 9.72 -25.36 6.10
CA ALA A 270 9.15 -26.27 5.11
C ALA A 270 9.57 -25.89 3.67
N GLY A 271 9.62 -24.59 3.37
CA GLY A 271 10.14 -24.09 2.08
C GLY A 271 11.61 -24.44 1.85
N SER A 272 12.44 -24.24 2.88
CA SER A 272 13.87 -24.54 2.84
C SER A 272 14.14 -26.05 2.67
N ASP A 273 13.41 -26.89 3.40
CA ASP A 273 13.57 -28.35 3.33
C ASP A 273 13.08 -28.89 1.96
N LEU A 274 12.02 -28.29 1.39
CA LEU A 274 11.59 -28.62 0.04
C LEU A 274 12.66 -28.28 -1.03
N GLU A 275 13.36 -27.15 -0.87
CA GLU A 275 14.47 -26.79 -1.77
C GLU A 275 15.67 -27.74 -1.67
N LYS A 276 15.89 -28.37 -0.51
CA LYS A 276 16.90 -29.41 -0.27
C LYS A 276 16.45 -30.80 -0.70
N ASP A 277 15.23 -30.93 -1.22
CA ASP A 277 14.56 -32.19 -1.58
C ASP A 277 14.23 -33.06 -0.35
N ASP A 278 14.26 -32.50 0.87
CA ASP A 278 13.75 -33.18 2.08
C ASP A 278 12.23 -33.03 2.18
N ARG A 279 11.54 -33.76 1.31
CA ARG A 279 10.08 -33.67 1.16
C ARG A 279 9.32 -34.20 2.39
N ALA A 280 9.92 -35.11 3.16
CA ALA A 280 9.29 -35.70 4.33
C ALA A 280 9.19 -34.67 5.46
N GLU A 281 10.30 -34.00 5.79
CA GLU A 281 10.31 -32.95 6.81
C GLU A 281 9.51 -31.72 6.35
N ALA A 282 9.68 -31.29 5.08
CA ALA A 282 8.88 -30.23 4.50
C ALA A 282 7.37 -30.48 4.63
N SER A 283 6.92 -31.72 4.34
CA SER A 283 5.49 -32.10 4.48
C SER A 283 5.03 -32.02 5.93
N THR A 284 5.85 -32.51 6.86
CA THR A 284 5.53 -32.49 8.31
C THR A 284 5.35 -31.07 8.81
N LEU A 285 6.28 -30.16 8.46
CA LEU A 285 6.23 -28.76 8.87
C LEU A 285 5.05 -28.00 8.23
N ALA A 286 4.81 -28.20 6.94
CA ALA A 286 3.71 -27.57 6.23
C ALA A 286 2.33 -28.05 6.75
N GLN A 287 2.19 -29.35 7.06
CA GLN A 287 0.96 -29.90 7.68
C GLN A 287 0.74 -29.33 9.08
N ARG A 288 1.80 -29.16 9.88
CA ARG A 288 1.69 -28.46 11.17
C ARG A 288 1.24 -27.02 11.01
N ALA A 289 1.77 -26.29 10.04
CA ALA A 289 1.36 -24.92 9.75
C ALA A 289 -0.14 -24.84 9.43
N VAL A 290 -0.66 -25.71 8.54
CA VAL A 290 -2.09 -25.79 8.21
C VAL A 290 -2.94 -26.22 9.40
N ALA A 291 -2.44 -27.12 10.26
CA ALA A 291 -3.16 -27.53 11.47
C ALA A 291 -3.30 -26.40 12.49
N VAL A 292 -2.33 -25.48 12.55
CA VAL A 292 -2.38 -24.28 13.41
C VAL A 292 -3.27 -23.20 12.79
N ASP A 293 -3.07 -22.92 11.51
CA ASP A 293 -3.87 -21.94 10.77
C ASP A 293 -4.28 -22.53 9.40
N SER A 294 -5.52 -22.95 9.31
CA SER A 294 -6.12 -23.49 8.08
C SER A 294 -6.41 -22.41 7.01
N ASN A 295 -6.13 -21.15 7.29
CA ASN A 295 -6.26 -20.04 6.36
C ASN A 295 -4.89 -19.47 5.93
N GLU A 296 -3.79 -20.12 6.30
CA GLU A 296 -2.46 -19.72 5.84
C GLU A 296 -2.24 -20.19 4.38
N ALA A 297 -2.33 -19.23 3.46
CA ALA A 297 -2.26 -19.50 2.01
C ALA A 297 -0.92 -20.12 1.59
N GLU A 298 0.19 -19.67 2.18
CA GLU A 298 1.52 -20.16 1.82
C GLU A 298 1.75 -21.60 2.30
N ALA A 299 1.19 -21.98 3.46
CA ALA A 299 1.25 -23.36 3.92
C ALA A 299 0.54 -24.33 2.96
N HIS A 300 -0.64 -23.96 2.49
CA HIS A 300 -1.37 -24.71 1.44
C HIS A 300 -0.61 -24.74 0.12
N HIS A 301 -0.03 -23.62 -0.27
CA HIS A 301 0.80 -23.51 -1.47
C HIS A 301 2.02 -24.46 -1.39
N LEU A 302 2.72 -24.48 -0.26
CA LEU A 302 3.84 -25.41 -0.05
C LEU A 302 3.41 -26.88 -0.07
N LEU A 303 2.31 -27.24 0.60
CA LEU A 303 1.78 -28.60 0.50
C LEU A 303 1.46 -28.98 -0.94
N GLY A 304 0.85 -28.09 -1.71
CA GLY A 304 0.58 -28.31 -3.12
C GLY A 304 1.86 -28.55 -3.95
N ARG A 305 2.93 -27.81 -3.68
CA ARG A 305 4.25 -28.02 -4.30
C ARG A 305 4.88 -29.36 -3.90
N ILE A 306 4.77 -29.74 -2.62
CA ILE A 306 5.29 -31.02 -2.10
C ILE A 306 4.55 -32.19 -2.76
N PHE A 307 3.22 -32.15 -2.81
CA PHE A 307 2.41 -33.17 -3.49
C PHE A 307 2.72 -33.24 -4.99
N LEU A 308 2.92 -32.10 -5.65
CA LEU A 308 3.35 -32.06 -7.06
C LEU A 308 4.71 -32.73 -7.24
N ALA A 309 5.68 -32.47 -6.36
CA ALA A 309 7.00 -33.09 -6.36
C ALA A 309 6.95 -34.62 -6.13
N ASN A 310 5.97 -35.09 -5.35
CA ASN A 310 5.70 -36.48 -5.10
C ASN A 310 4.80 -37.14 -6.17
N ALA A 311 4.45 -36.41 -7.24
CA ALA A 311 3.52 -36.83 -8.28
C ALA A 311 2.09 -37.18 -7.82
N ASP A 312 1.70 -36.77 -6.62
CA ASP A 312 0.29 -36.84 -6.18
C ASP A 312 -0.46 -35.59 -6.70
N LEU A 313 -0.85 -35.69 -7.98
CA LEU A 313 -1.43 -34.56 -8.69
C LEU A 313 -2.81 -34.15 -8.17
N HIS A 314 -3.57 -35.10 -7.60
CA HIS A 314 -4.89 -34.79 -7.05
C HIS A 314 -4.80 -34.05 -5.73
N ALA A 315 -3.95 -34.48 -4.81
CA ALA A 315 -3.69 -33.76 -3.58
C ALA A 315 -3.05 -32.37 -3.86
N ALA A 316 -2.10 -32.30 -4.82
CA ALA A 316 -1.52 -31.03 -5.24
C ALA A 316 -2.58 -30.04 -5.73
N ALA A 317 -3.54 -30.48 -6.57
CA ALA A 317 -4.60 -29.62 -7.05
C ALA A 317 -5.49 -29.12 -5.90
N ALA A 318 -5.87 -29.98 -4.94
CA ALA A 318 -6.71 -29.61 -3.82
C ALA A 318 -6.07 -28.54 -2.95
N GLU A 319 -4.81 -28.71 -2.58
CA GLU A 319 -4.07 -27.73 -1.75
C GLU A 319 -3.84 -26.41 -2.48
N LEU A 320 -3.46 -26.46 -3.77
CA LEU A 320 -3.26 -25.24 -4.56
C LEU A 320 -4.58 -24.50 -4.83
N GLU A 321 -5.71 -25.19 -5.00
CA GLU A 321 -7.02 -24.54 -5.09
C GLU A 321 -7.39 -23.82 -3.78
N LYS A 322 -7.08 -24.44 -2.64
CA LYS A 322 -7.29 -23.81 -1.33
C LYS A 322 -6.39 -22.57 -1.18
N ALA A 323 -5.10 -22.69 -1.54
CA ALA A 323 -4.18 -21.55 -1.56
C ALA A 323 -4.68 -20.41 -2.46
N LYS A 324 -5.21 -20.74 -3.66
CA LYS A 324 -5.79 -19.76 -4.59
C LYS A 324 -7.01 -19.03 -4.00
N GLN A 325 -7.88 -19.74 -3.29
CA GLN A 325 -9.03 -19.12 -2.62
C GLN A 325 -8.61 -18.13 -1.54
N LEU A 326 -7.53 -18.44 -0.79
CA LEU A 326 -7.01 -17.61 0.29
C LEU A 326 -6.19 -16.42 -0.23
N ALA A 327 -5.41 -16.62 -1.32
CA ALA A 327 -4.56 -15.61 -1.93
C ALA A 327 -4.78 -15.53 -3.46
N PRO A 328 -5.94 -15.02 -3.93
CA PRO A 328 -6.30 -15.03 -5.35
C PRO A 328 -5.38 -14.16 -6.23
N GLY A 329 -4.66 -13.21 -5.64
CA GLY A 329 -3.71 -12.32 -6.30
C GLY A 329 -2.28 -12.87 -6.40
N ASN A 330 -1.98 -14.06 -5.84
CA ASN A 330 -0.63 -14.62 -5.90
C ASN A 330 -0.39 -15.33 -7.25
N PRO A 331 0.51 -14.81 -8.12
CA PRO A 331 0.75 -15.41 -9.43
C PRO A 331 1.41 -16.79 -9.35
N LEU A 332 2.24 -17.06 -8.34
CA LEU A 332 2.95 -18.34 -8.21
C LEU A 332 1.99 -19.50 -7.98
N ILE A 333 0.93 -19.30 -7.23
CA ILE A 333 -0.12 -20.31 -7.01
C ILE A 333 -0.79 -20.67 -8.34
N ARG A 334 -1.11 -19.65 -9.17
CA ARG A 334 -1.69 -19.85 -10.50
C ARG A 334 -0.76 -20.66 -11.42
N SER A 335 0.54 -20.32 -11.40
CA SER A 335 1.55 -21.05 -12.18
C SER A 335 1.63 -22.53 -11.79
N HIS A 336 1.64 -22.84 -10.48
CA HIS A 336 1.68 -24.23 -10.02
C HIS A 336 0.37 -24.99 -10.33
N LEU A 337 -0.79 -24.33 -10.23
CA LEU A 337 -2.07 -24.91 -10.64
C LEU A 337 -2.09 -25.25 -12.14
N ALA A 338 -1.62 -24.32 -12.99
CA ALA A 338 -1.52 -24.58 -14.43
C ALA A 338 -0.66 -25.81 -14.73
N MET A 339 0.48 -25.94 -14.01
CA MET A 339 1.37 -27.11 -14.14
C MET A 339 0.65 -28.42 -13.70
N VAL A 340 -0.03 -28.40 -12.56
CA VAL A 340 -0.75 -29.56 -12.05
C VAL A 340 -1.87 -29.97 -13.01
N TYR A 341 -2.69 -29.03 -13.47
CA TYR A 341 -3.79 -29.31 -14.41
C TYR A 341 -3.28 -29.82 -15.75
N SER A 342 -2.16 -29.27 -16.25
CA SER A 342 -1.52 -29.81 -17.47
C SER A 342 -1.12 -31.28 -17.30
N LYS A 343 -0.49 -31.65 -16.17
CA LYS A 343 -0.13 -33.05 -15.87
C LYS A 343 -1.34 -33.96 -15.68
N LEU A 344 -2.47 -33.45 -15.21
CA LEU A 344 -3.74 -34.18 -15.09
C LEU A 344 -4.50 -34.30 -16.42
N GLY A 345 -4.03 -33.69 -17.52
CA GLY A 345 -4.74 -33.64 -18.80
C GLY A 345 -5.91 -32.66 -18.83
N ARG A 346 -6.08 -31.82 -17.80
CA ARG A 346 -7.15 -30.81 -17.67
C ARG A 346 -6.77 -29.55 -18.44
N THR A 347 -6.66 -29.65 -19.76
CA THR A 347 -6.04 -28.64 -20.63
C THR A 347 -6.73 -27.27 -20.57
N GLN A 348 -8.07 -27.23 -20.47
CA GLN A 348 -8.81 -25.96 -20.41
C GLN A 348 -8.52 -25.20 -19.10
N GLU A 349 -8.47 -25.92 -17.99
CA GLU A 349 -8.18 -25.34 -16.68
C GLU A 349 -6.73 -24.92 -16.57
N ALA A 350 -5.79 -25.72 -17.10
CA ALA A 350 -4.38 -25.33 -17.19
C ALA A 350 -4.20 -24.03 -17.97
N LYS A 351 -4.93 -23.87 -19.09
CA LYS A 351 -4.90 -22.63 -19.87
C LYS A 351 -5.47 -21.45 -19.08
N ALA A 352 -6.62 -21.64 -18.43
CA ALA A 352 -7.24 -20.56 -17.64
C ALA A 352 -6.33 -20.04 -16.50
N GLU A 353 -5.64 -20.96 -15.79
CA GLU A 353 -4.70 -20.56 -14.74
C GLU A 353 -3.42 -19.91 -15.33
N SER A 354 -2.95 -20.34 -16.50
CA SER A 354 -1.82 -19.70 -17.21
C SER A 354 -2.19 -18.28 -17.65
N ASP A 355 -3.38 -18.08 -18.21
CA ASP A 355 -3.85 -16.76 -18.63
C ASP A 355 -4.01 -15.83 -17.41
N ALA A 356 -4.53 -16.33 -16.28
CA ALA A 356 -4.64 -15.59 -15.04
C ALA A 356 -3.27 -15.23 -14.44
N PHE A 357 -2.29 -16.14 -14.48
CA PHE A 357 -0.90 -15.87 -14.10
C PHE A 357 -0.31 -14.70 -14.90
N LEU A 358 -0.43 -14.74 -16.23
CA LEU A 358 0.07 -13.67 -17.11
C LEU A 358 -0.62 -12.34 -16.84
N ALA A 359 -1.94 -12.33 -16.60
CA ALA A 359 -2.68 -11.12 -16.28
C ALA A 359 -2.22 -10.48 -14.96
N LEU A 360 -1.95 -11.29 -13.93
CA LEU A 360 -1.43 -10.81 -12.64
C LEU A 360 -0.01 -10.25 -12.80
N LYS A 361 0.86 -10.97 -13.50
CA LYS A 361 2.24 -10.54 -13.76
C LYS A 361 2.31 -9.24 -14.55
N ASN A 362 1.53 -9.12 -15.62
CA ASN A 362 1.46 -7.88 -16.40
C ASN A 362 0.94 -6.70 -15.56
N LYS A 363 0.03 -6.95 -14.62
CA LYS A 363 -0.46 -5.92 -13.71
C LYS A 363 0.63 -5.44 -12.76
N GLU A 364 1.45 -6.34 -12.23
CA GLU A 364 2.61 -6.01 -11.40
C GLU A 364 3.62 -5.16 -12.20
N GLU A 365 3.98 -5.59 -13.42
CA GLU A 365 4.91 -4.85 -14.30
C GLU A 365 4.39 -3.46 -14.68
N VAL A 366 3.08 -3.31 -14.93
CA VAL A 366 2.45 -2.00 -15.23
C VAL A 366 2.42 -1.09 -13.99
N MET A 367 2.32 -1.65 -12.78
CA MET A 367 2.37 -0.86 -11.55
C MET A 367 3.80 -0.45 -11.15
N GLU A 368 4.81 -1.26 -11.43
CA GLU A 368 6.22 -0.93 -11.19
C GLU A 368 6.76 0.07 -12.22
N SER A 369 6.46 -0.10 -13.50
CA SER A 369 6.98 0.70 -14.62
C SER A 369 6.69 2.22 -14.54
N PRO A 370 5.49 2.72 -14.21
CA PRO A 370 5.23 4.15 -14.03
C PRO A 370 5.93 4.74 -12.80
N ARG A 371 6.16 3.94 -11.76
CA ARG A 371 6.84 4.36 -10.54
C ARG A 371 8.34 4.55 -10.78
N GLU A 372 8.99 3.62 -11.46
CA GLU A 372 10.40 3.73 -11.85
C GLU A 372 10.66 4.90 -12.81
N LYS A 373 9.79 5.10 -13.79
CA LYS A 373 9.89 6.23 -14.74
C LYS A 373 9.68 7.59 -14.05
N LEU A 374 8.75 7.68 -13.09
CA LEU A 374 8.52 8.90 -12.33
C LEU A 374 9.70 9.22 -11.40
N ASP A 375 10.32 8.22 -10.80
CA ASP A 375 11.49 8.35 -9.95
C ASP A 375 12.75 8.72 -10.75
N GLU A 376 12.84 8.27 -12.01
CA GLU A 376 13.93 8.63 -12.92
C GLU A 376 13.79 10.08 -13.42
N ILE A 377 12.59 10.51 -13.82
CA ILE A 377 12.28 11.90 -14.20
C ILE A 377 12.54 12.87 -13.03
N ASN A 378 12.22 12.46 -11.79
CA ASN A 378 12.47 13.29 -10.60
C ASN A 378 13.95 13.37 -10.22
N ARG A 379 14.78 12.34 -10.55
CA ARG A 379 16.23 12.40 -10.38
C ARG A 379 16.91 13.32 -11.40
N GLU A 380 16.46 13.31 -12.66
CA GLU A 380 16.97 14.19 -13.71
C GLU A 380 16.58 15.66 -13.51
N SER A 381 15.45 15.95 -12.85
CA SER A 381 14.99 17.32 -12.56
C SER A 381 15.68 17.95 -11.35
N ALA A 382 16.48 17.19 -10.59
CA ALA A 382 17.20 17.65 -9.39
C ALA A 382 18.67 18.04 -9.67
N HIS A 383 19.09 18.00 -10.93
CA HIS A 383 20.38 18.48 -11.45
C HIS A 383 20.17 19.62 -12.45
#